data_afa6c15dd060648d7fa5631971669814
#
_entry.id   afa6c15dd060648d7fa5631971669814
#
_cell.length_a   1.000
_cell.length_b   1.000
_cell.length_c   1.000
_cell.angle_alpha   90.00
_cell.angle_beta   90.00
_cell.angle_gamma   90.00
#
_symmetry.space_group_name_H-M   'P 1'
#
loop_
_entity.id
_entity.type
_entity.pdbx_description
1 polymer ?
#
loop_
_entity_poly.entity_id
_entity_poly.type
_entity_poly.pdbx_seq_one_letter_code
_entity_poly.pdbx_strand_id
1 'polypeptide(L)'
;MGGPKVREVMTDRPRCVTPETPVSEAARLMKSDDVGSLPVLEGEKLAGIVTDRDIVVQAVAAEKDPRGMPVREVASREVVTIGPEEDLSEALKLMASHQVRRIPVVDEDSRLVGIVAQADIAREVKEKDSGQMLHDISQTPTGPRV
;
A
#
# COMPACT_ATOMS: atom_id res chain seq x y z
N MET A 1 17.66 18.80 6.92
CA MET A 1 17.63 17.82 7.87
C MET A 1 16.32 17.10 7.96
N GLY A 2 16.15 16.12 7.25
CA GLY A 2 14.90 15.43 7.25
C GLY A 2 14.78 14.45 8.39
N GLY A 3 13.59 13.98 8.61
CA GLY A 3 13.37 12.89 9.53
C GLY A 3 13.70 11.58 8.87
N PRO A 4 13.14 10.50 9.37
CA PRO A 4 13.36 9.19 8.78
C PRO A 4 12.93 9.13 7.33
N LYS A 5 13.59 8.30 6.58
CA LYS A 5 13.27 8.11 5.18
C LYS A 5 12.29 6.96 5.00
N VAL A 6 11.58 7.01 3.89
CA VAL A 6 10.59 5.97 3.56
C VAL A 6 11.22 4.58 3.61
N ARG A 7 12.45 4.42 3.10
CA ARG A 7 13.08 3.11 3.06
C ARG A 7 13.31 2.50 4.45
N GLU A 8 13.32 3.33 5.48
CA GLU A 8 13.55 2.84 6.83
C GLU A 8 12.33 2.20 7.45
N VAL A 9 11.16 2.45 6.86
CA VAL A 9 9.89 2.00 7.43
C VAL A 9 9.12 1.09 6.48
N MET A 10 9.41 1.15 5.19
CA MET A 10 8.67 0.37 4.21
C MET A 10 8.85 -1.13 4.41
N THR A 11 7.89 -1.88 3.93
CA THR A 11 8.00 -3.33 3.86
C THR A 11 8.70 -3.68 2.55
N ASP A 12 9.82 -4.38 2.63
CA ASP A 12 10.54 -4.86 1.46
C ASP A 12 9.78 -6.00 0.81
N ARG A 13 9.87 -6.09 -0.50
CA ARG A 13 9.31 -7.22 -1.25
C ARG A 13 7.87 -7.49 -0.86
N PRO A 14 6.99 -6.52 -1.07
CA PRO A 14 5.58 -6.74 -0.78
C PRO A 14 5.02 -7.78 -1.73
N ARG A 15 3.93 -8.42 -1.28
CA ARG A 15 3.23 -9.36 -2.14
C ARG A 15 2.64 -8.61 -3.32
N CYS A 16 2.86 -9.13 -4.53
CA CYS A 16 2.41 -8.50 -5.76
C CYS A 16 1.68 -9.50 -6.63
N VAL A 17 0.99 -8.98 -7.62
CA VAL A 17 0.38 -9.80 -8.66
C VAL A 17 0.84 -9.28 -10.01
N THR A 18 0.53 -10.01 -11.07
CA THR A 18 0.82 -9.56 -12.43
C THR A 18 -0.49 -9.18 -13.11
N PRO A 19 -0.43 -8.48 -14.25
CA PRO A 19 -1.67 -8.13 -14.95
C PRO A 19 -2.52 -9.33 -15.34
N GLU A 20 -1.89 -10.49 -15.50
CA GLU A 20 -2.59 -11.70 -15.93
C GLU A 20 -3.08 -12.55 -14.77
N THR A 21 -2.75 -12.20 -13.54
CA THR A 21 -3.23 -12.94 -12.37
C THR A 21 -4.75 -12.88 -12.33
N PRO A 22 -5.43 -14.02 -12.10
CA PRO A 22 -6.88 -13.99 -11.97
C PRO A 22 -7.33 -13.13 -10.79
N VAL A 23 -8.41 -12.42 -10.96
CA VAL A 23 -8.96 -11.57 -9.89
C VAL A 23 -9.23 -12.39 -8.63
N SER A 24 -9.71 -13.64 -8.79
CA SER A 24 -9.96 -14.48 -7.64
C SER A 24 -8.69 -14.79 -6.85
N GLU A 25 -7.57 -14.90 -7.55
CA GLU A 25 -6.29 -15.13 -6.88
C GLU A 25 -5.87 -13.89 -6.08
N ALA A 26 -6.03 -12.71 -6.69
CA ALA A 26 -5.73 -11.48 -5.98
C ALA A 26 -6.59 -11.36 -4.72
N ALA A 27 -7.86 -11.71 -4.83
CA ALA A 27 -8.75 -11.66 -3.66
C ALA A 27 -8.30 -12.60 -2.56
N ARG A 28 -7.85 -13.81 -2.94
CA ARG A 28 -7.35 -14.77 -1.95
C ARG A 28 -6.10 -14.24 -1.24
N LEU A 29 -5.22 -13.61 -1.99
CA LEU A 29 -4.01 -13.04 -1.41
C LEU A 29 -4.34 -11.90 -0.45
N MET A 30 -5.31 -11.07 -0.81
CA MET A 30 -5.75 -10.00 0.09
C MET A 30 -6.29 -10.57 1.38
N LYS A 31 -7.04 -11.66 1.28
CA LYS A 31 -7.60 -12.30 2.46
C LYS A 31 -6.51 -12.91 3.34
N SER A 32 -5.57 -13.63 2.73
CA SER A 32 -4.55 -14.32 3.50
C SER A 32 -3.56 -13.34 4.14
N ASP A 33 -3.28 -12.22 3.48
CA ASP A 33 -2.33 -11.24 3.99
C ASP A 33 -3.01 -10.11 4.75
N ASP A 34 -4.34 -10.12 4.80
CA ASP A 34 -5.14 -9.10 5.48
C ASP A 34 -4.81 -7.70 4.97
N VAL A 35 -4.82 -7.55 3.66
CA VAL A 35 -4.59 -6.27 3.01
C VAL A 35 -5.70 -5.99 2.03
N GLY A 36 -5.91 -4.70 1.73
CA GLY A 36 -6.96 -4.28 0.81
C GLY A 36 -6.44 -3.88 -0.55
N SER A 37 -5.15 -4.02 -0.80
CA SER A 37 -4.58 -3.65 -2.08
C SER A 37 -3.32 -4.46 -2.35
N LEU A 38 -3.02 -4.63 -3.63
CA LEU A 38 -1.81 -5.32 -4.07
C LEU A 38 -1.22 -4.58 -5.25
N PRO A 39 0.11 -4.39 -5.25
CA PRO A 39 0.75 -3.83 -6.44
C PRO A 39 0.69 -4.81 -7.60
N VAL A 40 0.56 -4.26 -8.80
CA VAL A 40 0.56 -5.05 -10.02
C VAL A 40 1.87 -4.77 -10.73
N LEU A 41 2.64 -5.80 -11.02
CA LEU A 41 3.96 -5.66 -11.63
C LEU A 41 4.01 -6.27 -13.02
N GLU A 42 4.68 -5.57 -13.92
CA GLU A 42 5.11 -6.14 -15.19
C GLU A 42 6.62 -6.25 -15.12
N GLY A 43 7.12 -7.48 -15.00
CA GLY A 43 8.52 -7.65 -14.68
C GLY A 43 8.77 -7.11 -13.29
N GLU A 44 9.69 -6.17 -13.18
CA GLU A 44 9.97 -5.52 -11.91
C GLU A 44 9.32 -4.16 -11.77
N LYS A 45 8.68 -3.68 -12.82
CA LYS A 45 8.12 -2.34 -12.84
C LYS A 45 6.69 -2.32 -12.38
N LEU A 46 6.35 -1.28 -11.64
CA LEU A 46 4.98 -1.10 -11.16
C LEU A 46 4.08 -0.71 -12.32
N ALA A 47 3.07 -1.53 -12.57
CA ALA A 47 2.11 -1.29 -13.66
C ALA A 47 0.79 -0.74 -13.14
N GLY A 48 0.48 -0.94 -11.86
CA GLY A 48 -0.78 -0.48 -11.32
C GLY A 48 -0.98 -0.99 -9.91
N ILE A 49 -2.20 -0.81 -9.44
CA ILE A 49 -2.59 -1.32 -8.13
C ILE A 49 -4.01 -1.85 -8.24
N VAL A 50 -4.28 -2.95 -7.57
CA VAL A 50 -5.63 -3.52 -7.51
C VAL A 50 -6.08 -3.48 -6.05
N THR A 51 -7.32 -3.02 -5.83
CA THR A 51 -7.86 -2.91 -4.49
C THR A 51 -9.07 -3.82 -4.34
N ASP A 52 -9.45 -4.08 -3.09
CA ASP A 52 -10.66 -4.84 -2.82
C ASP A 52 -11.89 -4.11 -3.37
N ARG A 53 -11.91 -2.79 -3.33
CA ARG A 53 -13.02 -2.04 -3.90
C ARG A 53 -13.08 -2.23 -5.41
N ASP A 54 -11.93 -2.25 -6.09
CA ASP A 54 -11.91 -2.50 -7.53
C ASP A 54 -12.57 -3.83 -7.85
N ILE A 55 -12.27 -4.84 -7.05
CA ILE A 55 -12.83 -6.17 -7.28
C ILE A 55 -14.34 -6.19 -7.06
N VAL A 56 -14.78 -5.54 -5.98
CA VAL A 56 -16.21 -5.51 -5.68
C VAL A 56 -16.97 -4.78 -6.79
N VAL A 57 -16.46 -3.63 -7.20
CA VAL A 57 -17.20 -2.78 -8.15
C VAL A 57 -17.12 -3.33 -9.55
N GLN A 58 -15.97 -3.82 -9.98
CA GLN A 58 -15.76 -4.17 -11.38
C GLN A 58 -15.90 -5.66 -11.67
N ALA A 59 -15.92 -6.50 -10.65
CA ALA A 59 -16.14 -7.93 -10.87
C ALA A 59 -17.48 -8.35 -10.27
N VAL A 60 -17.65 -8.15 -8.95
CA VAL A 60 -18.85 -8.63 -8.29
C VAL A 60 -20.09 -7.86 -8.74
N ALA A 61 -20.05 -6.53 -8.69
CA ALA A 61 -21.21 -5.72 -9.08
C ALA A 61 -21.51 -5.83 -10.57
N ALA A 62 -20.50 -6.10 -11.39
CA ALA A 62 -20.67 -6.27 -12.81
C ALA A 62 -21.09 -7.69 -13.19
N GLU A 63 -21.23 -8.56 -12.20
CA GLU A 63 -21.67 -9.95 -12.39
C GLU A 63 -20.73 -10.72 -13.30
N LYS A 64 -19.43 -10.48 -13.16
CA LYS A 64 -18.42 -11.20 -13.91
C LYS A 64 -17.75 -12.23 -13.00
N ASP A 65 -17.29 -13.32 -13.63
CA ASP A 65 -16.65 -14.40 -12.88
C ASP A 65 -15.17 -14.02 -12.61
N PRO A 66 -14.81 -13.81 -11.35
CA PRO A 66 -13.43 -13.39 -11.04
C PRO A 66 -12.40 -14.48 -11.35
N ARG A 67 -12.81 -15.71 -11.52
CA ARG A 67 -11.87 -16.78 -11.82
C ARG A 67 -11.32 -16.70 -13.24
N GLY A 68 -12.10 -16.15 -14.15
CA GLY A 68 -11.67 -16.00 -15.53
C GLY A 68 -11.27 -14.60 -15.93
N MET A 69 -11.18 -13.70 -14.95
CA MET A 69 -10.96 -12.29 -15.21
C MET A 69 -9.56 -11.91 -14.77
N PRO A 70 -8.71 -11.38 -15.65
CA PRO A 70 -7.36 -10.98 -15.23
C PRO A 70 -7.38 -9.67 -14.47
N VAL A 71 -6.42 -9.51 -13.58
CA VAL A 71 -6.31 -8.33 -12.74
C VAL A 71 -6.24 -7.04 -13.56
N ARG A 72 -5.63 -7.07 -14.75
CA ARG A 72 -5.51 -5.86 -15.56
C ARG A 72 -6.87 -5.24 -15.89
N GLU A 73 -7.94 -6.00 -15.86
CA GLU A 73 -9.26 -5.48 -16.18
C GLU A 73 -9.88 -4.68 -15.04
N VAL A 74 -9.38 -4.84 -13.82
CA VAL A 74 -9.93 -4.12 -12.67
C VAL A 74 -8.93 -3.18 -12.03
N ALA A 75 -7.63 -3.38 -12.25
CA ALA A 75 -6.60 -2.57 -11.60
C ALA A 75 -6.55 -1.17 -12.15
N SER A 76 -6.13 -0.24 -11.32
CA SER A 76 -5.92 1.15 -11.72
C SER A 76 -4.46 1.33 -12.13
N ARG A 77 -4.24 2.05 -13.21
CA ARG A 77 -2.89 2.38 -13.66
C ARG A 77 -2.39 3.67 -13.02
N GLU A 78 -3.29 4.47 -12.50
CA GLU A 78 -2.91 5.70 -11.84
C GLU A 78 -2.63 5.39 -10.38
N VAL A 79 -1.35 5.35 -10.05
CA VAL A 79 -0.91 4.94 -8.73
C VAL A 79 -0.08 6.04 -8.11
N VAL A 80 -0.41 6.41 -6.89
CA VAL A 80 0.41 7.32 -6.11
C VAL A 80 1.64 6.54 -5.66
N THR A 81 2.82 7.05 -5.96
CA THR A 81 4.07 6.39 -5.57
C THR A 81 4.99 7.38 -4.86
N ILE A 82 6.01 6.84 -4.22
CA ILE A 82 6.99 7.67 -3.53
C ILE A 82 8.35 6.98 -3.64
N GLY A 83 9.41 7.77 -3.57
CA GLY A 83 10.76 7.22 -3.62
C GLY A 83 11.25 6.79 -2.25
N PRO A 84 12.22 5.88 -2.20
CA PRO A 84 12.71 5.38 -0.91
C PRO A 84 13.48 6.42 -0.10
N GLU A 85 14.03 7.44 -0.76
CA GLU A 85 14.81 8.46 -0.06
C GLU A 85 13.97 9.66 0.39
N GLU A 86 12.68 9.64 0.12
CA GLU A 86 11.80 10.71 0.55
C GLU A 86 11.57 10.63 2.05
N ASP A 87 11.20 11.76 2.64
CA ASP A 87 10.88 11.81 4.06
C ASP A 87 9.53 11.17 4.33
N LEU A 88 9.38 10.59 5.52
CA LEU A 88 8.10 10.03 5.92
C LEU A 88 6.98 11.07 5.94
N SER A 89 7.32 12.32 6.25
CA SER A 89 6.32 13.38 6.23
C SER A 89 5.72 13.56 4.86
N GLU A 90 6.53 13.33 3.81
CA GLU A 90 6.02 13.44 2.44
C GLU A 90 5.04 12.31 2.15
N ALA A 91 5.35 11.10 2.64
CA ALA A 91 4.44 9.98 2.48
C ALA A 91 3.10 10.26 3.15
N LEU A 92 3.13 10.83 4.36
CA LEU A 92 1.90 11.15 5.06
C LEU A 92 1.07 12.19 4.32
N LYS A 93 1.72 13.17 3.73
CA LYS A 93 1.02 14.17 2.93
C LYS A 93 0.33 13.55 1.73
N LEU A 94 1.02 12.65 1.05
CA LEU A 94 0.45 11.98 -0.11
C LEU A 94 -0.74 11.10 0.30
N MET A 95 -0.60 10.41 1.41
CA MET A 95 -1.69 9.57 1.90
C MET A 95 -2.92 10.39 2.21
N ALA A 96 -2.72 11.54 2.85
CA ALA A 96 -3.83 12.40 3.21
C ALA A 96 -4.50 13.01 1.98
N SER A 97 -3.70 13.51 1.03
CA SER A 97 -4.26 14.19 -0.13
C SER A 97 -4.96 13.23 -1.08
N HIS A 98 -4.50 11.98 -1.14
CA HIS A 98 -5.10 10.99 -2.03
C HIS A 98 -6.00 10.01 -1.30
N GLN A 99 -6.14 10.18 0.01
CA GLN A 99 -7.03 9.34 0.84
C GLN A 99 -6.69 7.86 0.72
N VAL A 100 -5.41 7.57 0.76
CA VAL A 100 -4.92 6.19 0.73
C VAL A 100 -4.09 5.95 1.97
N ARG A 101 -3.97 4.69 2.39
CA ARG A 101 -3.22 4.32 3.58
C ARG A 101 -1.97 3.54 3.29
N ARG A 102 -1.70 3.27 2.03
CA ARG A 102 -0.50 2.57 1.58
C ARG A 102 -0.05 3.20 0.29
N ILE A 103 1.26 3.26 0.11
CA ILE A 103 1.84 3.81 -1.11
C ILE A 103 2.97 2.90 -1.55
N PRO A 104 2.96 2.45 -2.81
CA PRO A 104 4.10 1.72 -3.34
C PRO A 104 5.33 2.61 -3.41
N VAL A 105 6.47 2.03 -3.07
CA VAL A 105 7.75 2.73 -3.10
C VAL A 105 8.51 2.23 -4.32
N VAL A 106 8.89 3.15 -5.19
CA VAL A 106 9.56 2.79 -6.44
C VAL A 106 10.89 3.53 -6.56
N ASP A 107 11.83 2.93 -7.30
CA ASP A 107 13.09 3.57 -7.56
C ASP A 107 13.01 4.45 -8.81
N GLU A 108 14.15 4.95 -9.27
CA GLU A 108 14.19 5.87 -10.40
C GLU A 108 13.70 5.24 -11.70
N ASP A 109 13.77 3.92 -11.78
CA ASP A 109 13.33 3.19 -12.96
C ASP A 109 11.92 2.64 -12.84
N SER A 110 11.17 3.11 -11.84
CA SER A 110 9.81 2.68 -11.58
C SER A 110 9.71 1.23 -11.12
N ARG A 111 10.81 0.66 -10.62
CA ARG A 111 10.79 -0.67 -10.06
C ARG A 111 10.26 -0.60 -8.64
N LEU A 112 9.42 -1.56 -8.30
CA LEU A 112 8.87 -1.62 -6.96
C LEU A 112 9.94 -2.10 -5.99
N VAL A 113 10.22 -1.30 -4.96
CA VAL A 113 11.20 -1.68 -3.94
C VAL A 113 10.56 -1.92 -2.58
N GLY A 114 9.32 -1.51 -2.40
CA GLY A 114 8.65 -1.73 -1.13
C GLY A 114 7.26 -1.14 -1.14
N ILE A 115 6.63 -1.18 0.02
CA ILE A 115 5.36 -0.51 0.23
C ILE A 115 5.38 0.11 1.62
N VAL A 116 4.88 1.32 1.75
CA VAL A 116 4.84 1.99 3.04
C VAL A 116 3.38 2.16 3.43
N ALA A 117 3.07 1.82 4.69
CA ALA A 117 1.71 1.90 5.20
C ALA A 117 1.64 2.96 6.29
N GLN A 118 0.49 3.62 6.36
CA GLN A 118 0.27 4.64 7.39
C GLN A 118 0.51 4.08 8.79
N ALA A 119 0.08 2.85 9.04
CA ALA A 119 0.27 2.24 10.34
C ALA A 119 1.74 2.07 10.70
N ASP A 120 2.58 1.76 9.70
CA ASP A 120 4.00 1.59 9.94
C ASP A 120 4.65 2.92 10.29
N ILE A 121 4.22 3.99 9.63
CA ILE A 121 4.74 5.31 9.93
C ILE A 121 4.34 5.73 11.34
N ALA A 122 3.10 5.48 11.70
CA ALA A 122 2.62 5.83 13.03
C ALA A 122 3.41 5.09 14.12
N ARG A 123 3.70 3.81 13.86
CA ARG A 123 4.48 3.03 14.81
C ARG A 123 5.89 3.57 14.95
N GLU A 124 6.50 3.96 13.84
CA GLU A 124 7.86 4.51 13.87
C GLU A 124 7.90 5.82 14.67
N VAL A 125 6.92 6.67 14.44
CA VAL A 125 6.86 7.95 15.16
C VAL A 125 6.70 7.71 16.66
N LYS A 126 5.85 6.77 17.04
CA LYS A 126 5.67 6.43 18.44
C LYS A 126 6.95 5.93 19.08
N GLU A 127 7.67 5.07 18.37
CA GLU A 127 8.89 4.51 18.92
C GLU A 127 9.95 5.56 19.14
N LYS A 128 10.04 6.52 18.22
CA LYS A 128 11.02 7.58 18.35
C LYS A 128 10.68 8.52 19.50
N ASP A 129 9.42 8.73 19.75
CA ASP A 129 8.99 9.64 20.80
C ASP A 129 8.82 8.97 22.14
N SER A 130 8.94 7.65 22.21
CA SER A 130 8.58 6.91 23.42
C SER A 130 9.40 7.32 24.63
N GLY A 131 10.67 7.65 24.43
CA GLY A 131 11.52 8.04 25.55
C GLY A 131 11.16 9.37 26.16
N GLN A 132 10.52 10.23 25.39
CA GLN A 132 10.20 11.58 25.85
C GLN A 132 8.73 11.76 26.21
N MET A 133 7.88 11.00 25.54
CA MET A 133 6.45 11.25 25.61
C MET A 133 5.71 10.00 26.05
N LEU A 134 6.25 9.35 27.03
CA LEU A 134 5.67 8.11 27.49
C LEU A 134 4.22 8.24 27.91
N HIS A 135 3.90 9.35 28.58
CA HIS A 135 2.53 9.58 29.01
C HIS A 135 1.60 9.80 27.81
N ASP A 136 2.13 10.28 26.71
CA ASP A 136 1.29 10.51 25.53
C ASP A 136 0.96 9.23 24.82
N ILE A 137 1.83 8.23 24.91
CA ILE A 137 1.57 6.96 24.29
C ILE A 137 0.31 6.33 24.83
N SER A 138 0.13 6.41 26.15
CA SER A 138 -1.04 5.83 26.76
C SER A 138 -2.32 6.53 26.34
N GLN A 139 -2.21 7.73 25.81
CA GLN A 139 -3.36 8.49 25.36
C GLN A 139 -3.59 8.40 23.86
N THR A 140 -2.70 7.72 23.18
CA THR A 140 -2.84 7.59 21.73
C THR A 140 -4.10 6.82 21.38
N PRO A 141 -4.93 7.38 20.51
CA PRO A 141 -6.17 6.70 20.15
C PRO A 141 -5.86 5.39 19.46
N THR A 142 -6.67 4.40 19.77
CA THR A 142 -6.54 3.11 19.11
C THR A 142 -7.75 2.85 18.25
N GLY A 143 -8.28 3.91 17.67
CA GLY A 143 -9.47 3.78 16.90
C GLY A 143 -9.40 2.74 15.81
N PRO A 144 -10.54 2.48 15.18
CA PRO A 144 -10.60 1.43 14.16
C PRO A 144 -9.70 1.76 12.98
N ARG A 145 -9.21 0.70 12.39
CA ARG A 145 -8.36 0.84 11.23
C ARG A 145 -9.13 0.40 10.03
N VAL A 146 -9.77 1.27 9.49
CA VAL A 146 -10.64 0.94 8.38
C VAL A 146 -9.95 1.18 7.08
#